data_0bfd571166a755bf0182d7fe28f694f6
#
_entry.id   0bfd571166a755bf0182d7fe28f694f6
#
_cell.length_a   1.000
_cell.length_b   1.000
_cell.length_c   1.000
_cell.angle_alpha   90.00
_cell.angle_beta   90.00
_cell.angle_gamma   90.00
#
_symmetry.space_group_name_H-M   'P 1'
#
loop_
_entity.id
_entity.type
_entity.pdbx_description
1 polymer ?
#
loop_
_entity_poly.entity_id
_entity_poly.type
_entity_poly.pdbx_seq_one_letter_code
_entity_poly.pdbx_strand_id
1 'polypeptide(L)'
;MIVFRLSKQAHINDLSGYGAEKAGGRWNSKGIPVLYTSASRALAVVEIAVHVPFGIVPVNYYLAAIELPDDAAILKLKPADLPLNWSKNPFVKATQSVGDGFIRANNYLILQVPSAVVVGDHNYLINPRHPDFKKVKVKSTEPFVFDVRLFKK
;
A
#
# COMPACT_ATOMS: atom_id res chain seq x y z
N MET A 1 -5.62 4.53 14.41
CA MET A 1 -4.26 4.40 13.83
C MET A 1 -4.16 5.23 12.56
N ILE A 2 -3.01 5.90 12.29
CA ILE A 2 -2.80 6.67 11.06
C ILE A 2 -1.81 5.92 10.16
N VAL A 3 -2.16 5.82 8.87
CA VAL A 3 -1.30 5.27 7.81
C VAL A 3 -1.20 6.28 6.66
N PHE A 4 -0.25 6.09 5.76
CA PHE A 4 0.10 7.08 4.75
C PHE A 4 0.02 6.49 3.34
N ARG A 5 -0.42 7.33 2.40
CA ARG A 5 -0.46 6.98 0.98
C ARG A 5 0.03 8.15 0.15
N LEU A 6 0.91 7.88 -0.80
CA LEU A 6 1.27 8.81 -1.87
C LEU A 6 0.57 8.40 -3.15
N SER A 7 -0.06 9.35 -3.81
CA SER A 7 -0.76 9.13 -5.08
C SER A 7 -0.80 10.41 -5.90
N LYS A 8 -1.09 10.29 -7.19
CA LYS A 8 -1.40 11.46 -8.02
C LYS A 8 -2.60 12.21 -7.43
N GLN A 9 -2.60 13.54 -7.59
CA GLN A 9 -3.67 14.42 -7.12
C GLN A 9 -5.08 13.91 -7.51
N ALA A 10 -5.23 13.46 -8.75
CA ALA A 10 -6.51 12.98 -9.27
C ALA A 10 -7.07 11.74 -8.52
N HIS A 11 -6.22 10.99 -7.79
CA HIS A 11 -6.59 9.73 -7.16
C HIS A 11 -6.39 9.70 -5.65
N ILE A 12 -5.93 10.81 -5.05
CA ILE A 12 -5.54 10.80 -3.64
C ILE A 12 -6.71 10.51 -2.69
N ASN A 13 -7.91 10.96 -3.03
CA ASN A 13 -9.13 10.76 -2.25
C ASN A 13 -9.88 9.46 -2.59
N ASP A 14 -9.45 8.74 -3.63
CA ASP A 14 -10.04 7.45 -3.98
C ASP A 14 -9.45 6.35 -3.11
N LEU A 15 -10.22 5.87 -2.15
CA LEU A 15 -9.86 4.79 -1.24
C LEU A 15 -10.35 3.41 -1.71
N SER A 16 -11.02 3.32 -2.85
CA SER A 16 -11.66 2.08 -3.35
C SER A 16 -10.68 0.95 -3.67
N GLY A 17 -9.39 1.25 -3.84
CA GLY A 17 -8.41 0.28 -4.32
C GLY A 17 -8.49 0.00 -5.82
N TYR A 18 -9.28 0.79 -6.57
CA TYR A 18 -9.49 0.60 -8.01
C TYR A 18 -8.19 0.59 -8.82
N GLY A 19 -7.23 1.45 -8.48
CA GLY A 19 -5.94 1.46 -9.17
C GLY A 19 -5.20 0.12 -9.07
N ALA A 20 -5.17 -0.47 -7.87
CA ALA A 20 -4.58 -1.78 -7.64
C ALA A 20 -5.41 -2.90 -8.28
N GLU A 21 -6.73 -2.82 -8.24
CA GLU A 21 -7.62 -3.76 -8.93
C GLU A 21 -7.34 -3.84 -10.43
N LYS A 22 -7.14 -2.68 -11.05
CA LYS A 22 -6.85 -2.60 -12.49
C LYS A 22 -5.45 -3.08 -12.87
N ALA A 23 -4.45 -2.71 -12.08
CA ALA A 23 -3.04 -2.96 -12.41
C ALA A 23 -2.52 -4.31 -11.89
N GLY A 24 -3.04 -4.77 -10.75
CA GLY A 24 -2.39 -5.78 -9.93
C GLY A 24 -1.18 -5.22 -9.19
N GLY A 25 -0.70 -5.95 -8.21
CA GLY A 25 0.48 -5.59 -7.43
C GLY A 25 1.09 -6.81 -6.75
N ARG A 26 2.07 -6.60 -5.87
CA ARG A 26 2.70 -7.69 -5.11
C ARG A 26 1.68 -8.52 -4.34
N TRP A 27 0.68 -7.87 -3.76
CA TRP A 27 -0.28 -8.48 -2.85
C TRP A 27 -1.69 -8.60 -3.43
N ASN A 28 -1.89 -8.36 -4.72
CA ASN A 28 -3.19 -8.56 -5.35
C ASN A 28 -3.07 -8.90 -6.83
N SER A 29 -3.91 -9.80 -7.30
CA SER A 29 -4.13 -10.04 -8.71
C SER A 29 -5.01 -8.96 -9.32
N LYS A 30 -4.96 -8.77 -10.65
CA LYS A 30 -5.94 -7.93 -11.37
C LYS A 30 -7.36 -8.42 -11.06
N GLY A 31 -8.28 -7.48 -10.86
CA GLY A 31 -9.66 -7.75 -10.48
C GLY A 31 -9.89 -7.84 -8.96
N ILE A 32 -8.85 -7.74 -8.15
CA ILE A 32 -8.94 -7.73 -6.69
C ILE A 32 -8.55 -6.35 -6.16
N PRO A 33 -9.49 -5.57 -5.59
CA PRO A 33 -9.20 -4.24 -5.07
C PRO A 33 -8.45 -4.31 -3.74
N VAL A 34 -7.41 -3.50 -3.60
CA VAL A 34 -6.64 -3.33 -2.36
C VAL A 34 -6.22 -1.87 -2.24
N LEU A 35 -6.43 -1.27 -1.08
CA LEU A 35 -5.88 0.05 -0.79
C LEU A 35 -4.51 -0.13 -0.12
N TYR A 36 -3.45 0.19 -0.85
CA TYR A 36 -2.07 0.16 -0.37
C TYR A 36 -1.75 1.40 0.46
N THR A 37 -1.23 1.19 1.66
CA THR A 37 -0.75 2.26 2.55
C THR A 37 0.53 1.84 3.26
N SER A 38 1.26 2.80 3.81
CA SER A 38 2.53 2.57 4.51
C SER A 38 2.45 3.06 5.96
N ALA A 39 3.26 2.46 6.84
CA ALA A 39 3.30 2.81 8.26
C ALA A 39 3.83 4.24 8.52
N SER A 40 4.64 4.78 7.60
CA SER A 40 5.22 6.11 7.73
C SER A 40 5.21 6.87 6.41
N ARG A 41 5.37 8.20 6.50
CA ARG A 41 5.56 9.08 5.34
C ARG A 41 6.81 8.68 4.54
N ALA A 42 7.91 8.39 5.24
CA ALA A 42 9.18 8.02 4.62
C ALA A 42 9.04 6.71 3.84
N LEU A 43 8.39 5.69 4.42
CA LEU A 43 8.16 4.43 3.73
C LEU A 43 7.27 4.63 2.49
N ALA A 44 6.22 5.45 2.57
CA ALA A 44 5.38 5.76 1.41
C ALA A 44 6.18 6.40 0.26
N VAL A 45 7.16 7.25 0.59
CA VAL A 45 8.07 7.87 -0.41
C VAL A 45 8.94 6.80 -1.06
N VAL A 46 9.57 5.93 -0.28
CA VAL A 46 10.48 4.89 -0.79
C VAL A 46 9.72 3.87 -1.65
N GLU A 47 8.52 3.47 -1.23
CA GLU A 47 7.66 2.55 -1.98
C GLU A 47 7.26 3.12 -3.36
N ILE A 48 7.08 4.44 -3.49
CA ILE A 48 6.87 5.09 -4.79
C ILE A 48 8.18 5.17 -5.57
N ALA A 49 9.29 5.58 -4.93
CA ALA A 49 10.55 5.83 -5.59
C ALA A 49 11.09 4.62 -6.35
N VAL A 50 10.94 3.40 -5.79
CA VAL A 50 11.42 2.16 -6.44
C VAL A 50 10.64 1.77 -7.69
N HIS A 51 9.46 2.36 -7.91
CA HIS A 51 8.62 2.12 -9.10
C HIS A 51 8.78 3.19 -10.18
N VAL A 52 9.51 4.26 -9.89
CA VAL A 52 9.74 5.35 -10.85
C VAL A 52 11.04 5.09 -11.62
N PRO A 53 11.04 5.22 -12.95
CA PRO A 53 12.27 5.08 -13.73
C PRO A 53 13.34 6.08 -13.28
N PHE A 54 14.58 5.63 -13.21
CA PHE A 54 15.71 6.49 -12.82
C PHE A 54 15.82 7.72 -13.75
N GLY A 55 16.09 8.86 -13.17
CA GLY A 55 16.20 10.13 -13.90
C GLY A 55 14.89 10.93 -14.00
N ILE A 56 13.75 10.31 -13.66
CA ILE A 56 12.44 10.96 -13.67
C ILE A 56 12.05 11.33 -12.24
N VAL A 57 11.78 12.61 -11.99
CA VAL A 57 11.23 13.07 -10.70
C VAL A 57 9.72 13.10 -10.80
N PRO A 58 9.00 12.35 -9.94
CA PRO A 58 7.54 12.34 -10.00
C PRO A 58 6.96 13.71 -9.63
N VAL A 59 5.93 14.14 -10.36
CA VAL A 59 5.24 15.41 -10.13
C VAL A 59 3.74 15.20 -9.92
N ASN A 60 3.06 16.21 -9.36
CA ASN A 60 1.62 16.18 -9.07
C ASN A 60 1.22 15.06 -8.11
N TYR A 61 2.05 14.80 -7.11
CA TYR A 61 1.73 13.86 -6.04
C TYR A 61 1.18 14.59 -4.81
N TYR A 62 0.35 13.89 -4.09
CA TYR A 62 -0.20 14.27 -2.79
C TYR A 62 0.05 13.17 -1.79
N LEU A 63 0.27 13.57 -0.55
CA LEU A 63 0.33 12.67 0.59
C LEU A 63 -1.00 12.71 1.34
N ALA A 64 -1.62 11.56 1.53
CA ALA A 64 -2.78 11.40 2.39
C ALA A 64 -2.37 10.75 3.71
N ALA A 65 -2.83 11.33 4.81
CA ALA A 65 -2.93 10.65 6.09
C ALA A 65 -4.32 10.03 6.20
N ILE A 66 -4.37 8.72 6.36
CA ILE A 66 -5.60 7.93 6.39
C ILE A 66 -5.79 7.39 7.80
N GLU A 67 -6.95 7.66 8.38
CA GLU A 67 -7.32 7.19 9.70
C GLU A 67 -8.03 5.84 9.58
N LEU A 68 -7.48 4.85 10.27
CA LEU A 68 -8.06 3.51 10.41
C LEU A 68 -8.68 3.39 11.81
N PRO A 69 -9.81 2.68 11.98
CA PRO A 69 -10.44 2.52 13.28
C PRO A 69 -9.50 1.79 14.25
N ASP A 70 -9.46 2.26 15.50
CA ASP A 70 -8.55 1.74 16.53
C ASP A 70 -8.95 0.33 17.00
N ASP A 71 -10.23 -0.03 16.84
CA ASP A 71 -10.80 -1.35 17.15
C ASP A 71 -10.71 -2.35 16.00
N ALA A 72 -10.12 -1.97 14.86
CA ALA A 72 -9.99 -2.86 13.72
C ALA A 72 -9.03 -4.01 14.00
N ALA A 73 -9.49 -5.24 13.76
CA ALA A 73 -8.63 -6.41 13.80
C ALA A 73 -7.64 -6.39 12.63
N ILE A 74 -6.37 -6.60 12.95
CA ILE A 74 -5.26 -6.61 11.99
C ILE A 74 -4.72 -8.02 11.86
N LEU A 75 -4.75 -8.57 10.65
CA LEU A 75 -3.99 -9.79 10.33
C LEU A 75 -2.53 -9.38 10.08
N LYS A 76 -1.61 -9.92 10.89
CA LYS A 76 -0.18 -9.59 10.80
C LYS A 76 0.59 -10.77 10.22
N LEU A 77 1.26 -10.54 9.09
CA LEU A 77 2.15 -11.53 8.49
C LEU A 77 3.61 -11.18 8.80
N LYS A 78 4.38 -12.19 9.20
CA LYS A 78 5.83 -12.10 9.39
C LYS A 78 6.53 -12.62 8.14
N PRO A 79 7.79 -12.23 7.88
CA PRO A 79 8.57 -12.77 6.76
C PRO A 79 8.62 -14.31 6.72
N ALA A 80 8.65 -14.95 7.90
CA ALA A 80 8.67 -16.41 8.01
C ALA A 80 7.36 -17.09 7.56
N ASP A 81 6.24 -16.36 7.57
CA ASP A 81 4.91 -16.87 7.17
C ASP A 81 4.69 -16.74 5.65
N LEU A 82 5.63 -16.10 4.94
CA LEU A 82 5.48 -15.74 3.54
C LEU A 82 6.13 -16.74 2.59
N PRO A 83 5.64 -16.82 1.35
CA PRO A 83 6.24 -17.68 0.34
C PRO A 83 7.72 -17.40 0.11
N LEU A 84 8.47 -18.40 -0.27
CA LEU A 84 9.86 -18.23 -0.67
C LEU A 84 9.96 -17.14 -1.75
N ASN A 85 10.96 -16.28 -1.64
CA ASN A 85 11.18 -15.16 -2.58
C ASN A 85 10.08 -14.07 -2.58
N TRP A 86 9.28 -13.96 -1.51
CA TRP A 86 8.20 -12.97 -1.39
C TRP A 86 8.67 -11.52 -1.65
N SER A 87 9.90 -11.18 -1.28
CA SER A 87 10.46 -9.82 -1.40
C SER A 87 11.11 -9.53 -2.74
N LYS A 88 11.27 -10.53 -3.63
CA LYS A 88 11.93 -10.34 -4.94
C LYS A 88 11.14 -9.41 -5.86
N ASN A 89 11.88 -8.77 -6.77
CA ASN A 89 11.34 -8.02 -7.88
C ASN A 89 11.85 -8.63 -9.21
N PRO A 90 10.96 -8.94 -10.17
CA PRO A 90 9.51 -8.82 -10.10
C PRO A 90 8.90 -9.74 -9.02
N PHE A 91 7.73 -9.34 -8.50
CA PHE A 91 7.06 -10.09 -7.43
C PHE A 91 6.55 -11.46 -7.92
N VAL A 92 6.42 -12.38 -6.99
CA VAL A 92 5.97 -13.75 -7.29
C VAL A 92 4.45 -13.88 -7.15
N LYS A 93 3.84 -14.76 -7.97
CA LYS A 93 2.39 -15.00 -7.92
C LYS A 93 1.90 -15.48 -6.55
N ALA A 94 2.75 -16.17 -5.80
CA ALA A 94 2.41 -16.67 -4.48
C ALA A 94 2.07 -15.55 -3.48
N THR A 95 2.73 -14.37 -3.56
CA THR A 95 2.39 -13.21 -2.73
C THR A 95 1.04 -12.61 -3.12
N GLN A 96 0.71 -12.57 -4.41
CA GLN A 96 -0.62 -12.15 -4.87
C GLN A 96 -1.70 -13.07 -4.27
N SER A 97 -1.47 -14.38 -4.27
CA SER A 97 -2.43 -15.35 -3.71
C SER A 97 -2.70 -15.12 -2.22
N VAL A 98 -1.67 -14.70 -1.46
CA VAL A 98 -1.83 -14.36 -0.03
C VAL A 98 -2.78 -13.16 0.14
N GLY A 99 -2.55 -12.08 -0.56
CA GLY A 99 -3.40 -10.89 -0.47
C GLY A 99 -4.79 -11.10 -1.07
N ASP A 100 -4.91 -11.84 -2.17
CA ASP A 100 -6.21 -12.23 -2.74
C ASP A 100 -7.04 -13.04 -1.74
N GLY A 101 -6.39 -13.97 -1.02
CA GLY A 101 -7.01 -14.76 0.04
C GLY A 101 -7.54 -13.89 1.18
N PHE A 102 -6.75 -12.90 1.61
CA PHE A 102 -7.17 -11.91 2.62
C PHE A 102 -8.44 -11.14 2.18
N ILE A 103 -8.47 -10.64 0.94
CA ILE A 103 -9.64 -9.91 0.42
C ILE A 103 -10.87 -10.81 0.31
N ARG A 104 -10.71 -12.04 -0.20
CA ARG A 104 -11.84 -12.97 -0.39
C ARG A 104 -12.39 -13.49 0.93
N ALA A 105 -11.52 -13.80 1.91
CA ALA A 105 -11.95 -14.25 3.22
C ALA A 105 -12.73 -13.17 3.98
N ASN A 106 -12.40 -11.91 3.76
CA ASN A 106 -13.09 -10.74 4.31
C ASN A 106 -13.26 -10.73 5.84
N ASN A 107 -12.36 -11.41 6.56
CA ASN A 107 -12.40 -11.54 8.02
C ASN A 107 -11.72 -10.38 8.74
N TYR A 108 -10.84 -9.65 8.04
CA TYR A 108 -10.06 -8.55 8.59
C TYR A 108 -10.15 -7.33 7.67
N LEU A 109 -10.24 -6.14 8.28
CA LEU A 109 -10.15 -4.88 7.55
C LEU A 109 -8.73 -4.62 7.06
N ILE A 110 -7.72 -5.01 7.86
CA ILE A 110 -6.33 -4.62 7.68
C ILE A 110 -5.44 -5.86 7.62
N LEU A 111 -4.57 -5.91 6.61
CA LEU A 111 -3.47 -6.86 6.52
C LEU A 111 -2.15 -6.10 6.66
N GLN A 112 -1.39 -6.37 7.71
CA GLN A 112 -0.03 -5.89 7.87
C GLN A 112 0.94 -6.85 7.21
N VAL A 113 1.74 -6.32 6.26
CA VAL A 113 2.76 -7.08 5.53
C VAL A 113 4.13 -6.42 5.71
N PRO A 114 5.22 -7.18 5.74
CA PRO A 114 6.56 -6.58 5.73
C PRO A 114 6.80 -5.83 4.42
N SER A 115 7.54 -4.72 4.49
CA SER A 115 8.00 -4.03 3.28
C SER A 115 9.04 -4.89 2.55
N ALA A 116 8.89 -4.99 1.22
CA ALA A 116 9.90 -5.64 0.37
C ALA A 116 11.08 -4.69 0.04
N VAL A 117 10.94 -3.41 0.36
CA VAL A 117 11.91 -2.36 0.02
C VAL A 117 12.75 -1.98 1.25
N VAL A 118 12.12 -1.86 2.42
CA VAL A 118 12.77 -1.47 3.66
C VAL A 118 12.61 -2.59 4.69
N VAL A 119 13.69 -3.32 4.95
CA VAL A 119 13.70 -4.42 5.93
C VAL A 119 13.38 -3.89 7.33
N GLY A 120 12.42 -4.52 7.99
CA GLY A 120 11.96 -4.13 9.33
C GLY A 120 10.73 -3.21 9.33
N ASP A 121 10.43 -2.54 8.21
CA ASP A 121 9.24 -1.72 8.07
C ASP A 121 8.04 -2.53 7.54
N HIS A 122 6.83 -1.95 7.70
CA HIS A 122 5.59 -2.61 7.35
C HIS A 122 4.69 -1.70 6.50
N ASN A 123 4.00 -2.34 5.54
CA ASN A 123 2.88 -1.74 4.82
C ASN A 123 1.56 -2.29 5.37
N TYR A 124 0.50 -1.49 5.21
CA TYR A 124 -0.85 -1.86 5.58
C TYR A 124 -1.73 -1.90 4.33
N LEU A 125 -2.30 -3.07 4.08
CA LEU A 125 -3.24 -3.30 3.00
C LEU A 125 -4.64 -3.26 3.58
N ILE A 126 -5.48 -2.38 3.04
CA ILE A 126 -6.85 -2.19 3.54
C ILE A 126 -7.81 -2.85 2.58
N ASN A 127 -8.73 -3.64 3.12
CA ASN A 127 -9.75 -4.32 2.34
C ASN A 127 -10.96 -3.40 2.10
N PRO A 128 -11.16 -2.87 0.89
CA PRO A 128 -12.28 -1.97 0.62
C PRO A 128 -13.64 -2.68 0.62
N ARG A 129 -13.66 -4.01 0.61
CA ARG A 129 -14.90 -4.82 0.68
C ARG A 129 -15.34 -5.14 2.10
N HIS A 130 -14.49 -4.84 3.11
CA HIS A 130 -14.82 -5.15 4.51
C HIS A 130 -15.94 -4.23 5.03
N PRO A 131 -16.89 -4.74 5.84
CA PRO A 131 -17.99 -3.94 6.38
C PRO A 131 -17.54 -2.69 7.15
N ASP A 132 -16.41 -2.78 7.86
CA ASP A 132 -15.83 -1.67 8.61
C ASP A 132 -15.05 -0.68 7.75
N PHE A 133 -14.90 -0.91 6.44
CA PHE A 133 -14.24 0.03 5.54
C PHE A 133 -14.90 1.42 5.55
N LYS A 134 -16.21 1.49 5.81
CA LYS A 134 -16.93 2.76 6.00
C LYS A 134 -16.39 3.65 7.12
N LYS A 135 -15.61 3.08 8.05
CA LYS A 135 -14.94 3.80 9.14
C LYS A 135 -13.58 4.37 8.71
N VAL A 136 -13.02 3.93 7.58
CA VAL A 136 -11.74 4.42 7.04
C VAL A 136 -11.95 5.81 6.44
N LYS A 137 -11.12 6.79 6.84
CA LYS A 137 -11.29 8.19 6.44
C LYS A 137 -9.97 8.83 6.04
N VAL A 138 -10.00 9.66 5.02
CA VAL A 138 -8.90 10.60 4.74
C VAL A 138 -8.93 11.67 5.83
N LYS A 139 -7.90 11.74 6.67
CA LYS A 139 -7.76 12.75 7.71
C LYS A 139 -7.22 14.07 7.16
N SER A 140 -6.24 13.98 6.28
CA SER A 140 -5.67 15.13 5.60
C SER A 140 -5.02 14.73 4.29
N THR A 141 -4.95 15.68 3.36
CA THR A 141 -4.15 15.58 2.14
C THR A 141 -3.32 16.82 1.99
N GLU A 142 -2.10 16.68 1.51
CA GLU A 142 -1.19 17.80 1.25
C GLU A 142 -0.41 17.56 -0.04
N PRO A 143 -0.08 18.62 -0.81
CA PRO A 143 0.84 18.49 -1.93
C PRO A 143 2.17 17.91 -1.47
N PHE A 144 2.75 17.02 -2.27
CA PHE A 144 4.03 16.39 -1.94
C PHE A 144 5.04 16.60 -3.07
N VAL A 145 6.21 17.14 -2.70
CA VAL A 145 7.34 17.32 -3.61
C VAL A 145 8.44 16.34 -3.22
N PHE A 146 8.85 15.51 -4.16
CA PHE A 146 9.95 14.59 -3.95
C PHE A 146 11.30 15.30 -3.98
N ASP A 147 12.21 14.89 -3.10
CA ASP A 147 13.61 15.31 -3.19
C ASP A 147 14.25 14.73 -4.46
N VAL A 148 14.80 15.57 -5.30
CA VAL A 148 15.38 15.18 -6.59
C VAL A 148 16.52 14.18 -6.45
N ARG A 149 17.23 14.15 -5.32
CA ARG A 149 18.33 13.23 -5.03
C ARG A 149 17.90 11.78 -4.98
N LEU A 150 16.62 11.50 -4.77
CA LEU A 150 16.08 10.14 -4.84
C LEU A 150 16.07 9.55 -6.26
N PHE A 151 16.13 10.40 -7.29
CA PHE A 151 15.90 10.02 -8.69
C PHE A 151 17.06 10.38 -9.62
N LYS A 152 17.90 11.31 -9.20
CA LYS A 152 19.04 11.82 -10.00
C LYS A 152 20.29 11.86 -9.14
N LYS A 153 21.39 11.42 -9.71
CA LYS A 153 22.76 11.63 -9.18
C LYS A 153 23.41 12.76 -9.97
#